data_a1da070df642036742fb170b48ab4bff
#
_entry.id   a1da070df642036742fb170b48ab4bff
#
_cell.length_a   1.000
_cell.length_b   1.000
_cell.length_c   1.000
_cell.angle_alpha   90.00
_cell.angle_beta   90.00
_cell.angle_gamma   90.00
#
_symmetry.space_group_name_H-M   'P 1'
#
loop_
_entity.id
_entity.type
_entity.pdbx_description
1 polymer ?
#
loop_
_entity_poly.entity_id
_entity_poly.type
_entity_poly.pdbx_seq_one_letter_code
_entity_poly.pdbx_strand_id
1 'polypeptide(L)'
;LKAQIHAGGRGKAGGVKILNTIDELTIAANELLGKTLVTHQTGPEGREVKRLYVEESSNIDKEFYLSCLVDRASSKIAFISSDQGGMDIEEVAKNNPEKILTTKIEMNDEISNKDCEKIIGIFNLNDDAKNQSIKLIKSLYNMFINTDANMVEVNPLILTKEEKIICLDAKVNFDSNALFRHPEILKLRDLNEEDPTEIEASKHDLAYIKLDGSIGCMVNGAGLAMATMDLIKQSGGSPANFLDVGGTADAERVEFAFRLILKDPKVQAI
;
A
#
# COMPACT_ATOMS: atom_id res chain seq x y z
N LEU A 1 -5.25 13.78 15.01
CA LEU A 1 -5.97 12.50 15.07
C LEU A 1 -6.11 11.94 13.66
N LYS A 2 -5.70 10.69 13.45
CA LYS A 2 -5.73 10.02 12.15
C LYS A 2 -6.42 8.65 12.25
N ALA A 3 -7.40 8.39 11.40
CA ALA A 3 -7.95 7.05 11.23
C ALA A 3 -6.90 6.10 10.64
N GLN A 4 -6.81 4.88 11.17
CA GLN A 4 -5.92 3.84 10.67
C GLN A 4 -6.74 2.81 9.90
N ILE A 5 -6.72 2.94 8.57
CA ILE A 5 -7.27 1.99 7.60
C ILE A 5 -6.22 1.79 6.49
N HIS A 6 -6.20 0.64 5.84
CA HIS A 6 -5.27 0.32 4.75
C HIS A 6 -5.69 1.00 3.43
N ALA A 7 -5.91 2.31 3.46
CA ALA A 7 -6.26 3.09 2.28
C ALA A 7 -5.71 4.52 2.35
N GLY A 8 -5.36 5.06 1.20
CA GLY A 8 -5.03 6.47 1.02
C GLY A 8 -6.28 7.35 0.95
N GLY A 9 -6.09 8.67 0.88
CA GLY A 9 -7.20 9.64 0.76
C GLY A 9 -7.99 9.88 2.05
N ARG A 10 -7.49 9.40 3.20
CA ARG A 10 -8.16 9.51 4.52
C ARG A 10 -8.47 10.95 4.90
N GLY A 11 -7.58 11.90 4.57
CA GLY A 11 -7.80 13.32 4.85
C GLY A 11 -9.03 13.86 4.13
N LYS A 12 -9.16 13.59 2.82
CA LYS A 12 -10.33 14.00 2.02
C LYS A 12 -11.63 13.34 2.49
N ALA A 13 -11.54 12.13 3.05
CA ALA A 13 -12.69 11.40 3.61
C ALA A 13 -13.05 11.80 5.06
N GLY A 14 -12.36 12.80 5.64
CA GLY A 14 -12.61 13.26 7.02
C GLY A 14 -12.01 12.34 8.09
N GLY A 15 -11.10 11.43 7.72
CA GLY A 15 -10.39 10.53 8.62
C GLY A 15 -9.14 11.16 9.28
N VAL A 16 -8.81 12.42 8.98
CA VAL A 16 -7.73 13.18 9.62
C VAL A 16 -8.30 14.48 10.17
N LYS A 17 -8.07 14.75 11.46
CA LYS A 17 -8.54 15.95 12.13
C LYS A 17 -7.40 16.59 12.91
N ILE A 18 -7.25 17.92 12.78
CA ILE A 18 -6.38 18.76 13.60
C ILE A 18 -7.23 19.28 14.75
N LEU A 19 -6.78 19.12 15.99
CA LEU A 19 -7.53 19.41 17.21
C LEU A 19 -6.59 20.12 18.19
N ASN A 20 -7.14 21.04 18.97
CA ASN A 20 -6.33 21.90 19.82
C ASN A 20 -6.39 21.53 21.30
N THR A 21 -7.38 20.72 21.71
CA THR A 21 -7.59 20.32 23.10
C THR A 21 -7.83 18.83 23.24
N ILE A 22 -7.60 18.29 24.44
CA ILE A 22 -7.89 16.89 24.77
C ILE A 22 -9.40 16.57 24.71
N ASP A 23 -10.23 17.55 25.04
CA ASP A 23 -11.69 17.37 24.98
C ASP A 23 -12.16 17.24 23.53
N GLU A 24 -11.68 18.12 22.63
CA GLU A 24 -11.93 17.98 21.20
C GLU A 24 -11.41 16.65 20.64
N LEU A 25 -10.23 16.19 21.09
CA LEU A 25 -9.66 14.92 20.71
C LEU A 25 -10.57 13.75 21.12
N THR A 26 -11.08 13.78 22.36
CA THR A 26 -11.95 12.73 22.90
C THR A 26 -13.27 12.67 22.10
N ILE A 27 -13.88 13.80 21.82
CA ILE A 27 -15.11 13.88 21.01
C ILE A 27 -14.83 13.32 19.60
N ALA A 28 -13.79 13.83 18.94
CA ALA A 28 -13.46 13.41 17.58
C ALA A 28 -13.06 11.92 17.49
N ALA A 29 -12.42 11.38 18.52
CA ALA A 29 -12.08 9.95 18.57
C ALA A 29 -13.35 9.09 18.66
N ASN A 30 -14.30 9.47 19.51
CA ASN A 30 -15.58 8.75 19.62
C ASN A 30 -16.43 8.83 18.34
N GLU A 31 -16.35 9.93 17.60
CA GLU A 31 -17.02 10.08 16.30
C GLU A 31 -16.39 9.26 15.18
N LEU A 32 -15.07 9.03 15.24
CA LEU A 32 -14.34 8.33 14.17
C LEU A 32 -14.27 6.82 14.39
N LEU A 33 -14.17 6.34 15.64
CA LEU A 33 -14.17 4.91 15.95
C LEU A 33 -15.50 4.28 15.54
N GLY A 34 -15.43 3.19 14.80
CA GLY A 34 -16.60 2.48 14.24
C GLY A 34 -17.22 3.15 13.01
N LYS A 35 -16.76 4.34 12.60
CA LYS A 35 -17.24 5.01 11.38
C LYS A 35 -16.66 4.33 10.14
N THR A 36 -17.49 4.14 9.12
CA THR A 36 -17.02 3.70 7.80
C THR A 36 -16.50 4.90 7.01
N LEU A 37 -15.23 4.85 6.60
CA LEU A 37 -14.63 5.82 5.70
C LEU A 37 -14.65 5.30 4.26
N VAL A 38 -15.17 6.13 3.36
CA VAL A 38 -15.17 5.87 1.92
C VAL A 38 -14.09 6.75 1.28
N THR A 39 -13.11 6.11 0.65
CA THR A 39 -12.04 6.76 -0.12
C THR A 39 -12.03 6.21 -1.54
N HIS A 40 -11.27 6.81 -2.45
CA HIS A 40 -11.10 6.27 -3.81
C HIS A 40 -10.45 4.87 -3.83
N GLN A 41 -9.71 4.50 -2.77
CA GLN A 41 -9.05 3.19 -2.66
C GLN A 41 -9.89 2.12 -1.94
N THR A 42 -10.87 2.51 -1.10
CA THR A 42 -11.71 1.54 -0.38
C THR A 42 -12.89 1.05 -1.20
N GLY A 43 -13.20 1.71 -2.31
CA GLY A 43 -14.46 1.50 -3.02
C GLY A 43 -15.68 2.05 -2.27
N PRO A 44 -16.89 1.88 -2.82
CA PRO A 44 -18.12 2.46 -2.27
C PRO A 44 -18.55 1.86 -0.91
N GLU A 45 -18.10 0.65 -0.60
CA GLU A 45 -18.40 -0.02 0.67
C GLU A 45 -17.61 0.61 1.85
N GLY A 46 -16.47 1.23 1.56
CA GLY A 46 -15.62 1.87 2.56
C GLY A 46 -14.91 0.87 3.47
N ARG A 47 -14.26 1.41 4.51
CA ARG A 47 -13.62 0.61 5.57
C ARG A 47 -13.98 1.19 6.94
N GLU A 48 -14.30 0.30 7.88
CA GLU A 48 -14.57 0.68 9.27
C GLU A 48 -13.29 1.10 9.98
N VAL A 49 -13.32 2.23 10.68
CA VAL A 49 -12.20 2.72 11.48
C VAL A 49 -12.16 1.99 12.82
N LYS A 50 -11.25 1.04 12.97
CA LYS A 50 -11.05 0.26 14.20
C LYS A 50 -9.92 0.78 15.08
N ARG A 51 -9.04 1.60 14.52
CA ARG A 51 -7.89 2.22 15.21
C ARG A 51 -7.74 3.68 14.86
N LEU A 52 -7.24 4.43 15.84
CA LEU A 52 -6.87 5.83 15.68
C LEU A 52 -5.40 6.02 16.07
N TYR A 53 -4.73 6.89 15.36
CA TYR A 53 -3.39 7.36 15.68
C TYR A 53 -3.44 8.82 16.10
N VAL A 54 -2.80 9.13 17.21
CA VAL A 54 -2.71 10.49 17.75
C VAL A 54 -1.25 10.90 17.77
N GLU A 55 -0.97 12.05 17.19
CA GLU A 55 0.36 12.64 17.22
C GLU A 55 0.28 14.15 17.40
N GLU A 56 1.39 14.74 17.82
CA GLU A 56 1.55 16.19 17.85
C GLU A 56 1.49 16.76 16.44
N SER A 57 0.78 17.88 16.27
CA SER A 57 0.68 18.52 14.96
C SER A 57 2.01 19.19 14.57
N SER A 58 2.40 19.04 13.32
CA SER A 58 3.60 19.66 12.76
C SER A 58 3.29 21.03 12.14
N ASN A 59 4.18 22.00 12.32
CA ASN A 59 4.15 23.29 11.63
C ASN A 59 4.64 23.14 10.19
N ILE A 60 3.77 22.73 9.28
CA ILE A 60 4.14 22.43 7.89
C ILE A 60 4.47 23.73 7.14
N ASP A 61 5.64 23.74 6.48
CA ASP A 61 6.04 24.76 5.50
C ASP A 61 5.82 24.25 4.07
N LYS A 62 6.31 23.01 3.77
CA LYS A 62 6.17 22.38 2.46
C LYS A 62 5.82 20.92 2.60
N GLU A 63 5.07 20.41 1.63
CA GLU A 63 4.74 19.00 1.50
C GLU A 63 5.35 18.42 0.23
N PHE A 64 5.96 17.25 0.34
CA PHE A 64 6.61 16.52 -0.74
C PHE A 64 6.05 15.11 -0.83
N TYR A 65 6.19 14.53 -2.00
CA TYR A 65 6.00 13.11 -2.23
C TYR A 65 7.35 12.41 -2.39
N LEU A 66 7.51 11.26 -1.75
CA LEU A 66 8.66 10.39 -1.94
C LEU A 66 8.21 8.93 -1.90
N SER A 67 8.57 8.16 -2.92
CA SER A 67 8.39 6.70 -2.89
C SER A 67 9.63 5.97 -3.37
N CYS A 68 9.74 4.71 -2.94
CA CYS A 68 10.77 3.77 -3.34
C CYS A 68 10.11 2.46 -3.74
N LEU A 69 10.42 1.92 -4.91
CA LEU A 69 9.80 0.71 -5.44
C LEU A 69 10.75 -0.10 -6.32
N VAL A 70 10.42 -1.37 -6.55
CA VAL A 70 11.14 -2.22 -7.50
C VAL A 70 10.64 -1.93 -8.91
N ASP A 71 11.49 -1.38 -9.76
CA ASP A 71 11.23 -1.24 -11.20
C ASP A 71 11.63 -2.54 -11.93
N ARG A 72 10.64 -3.39 -12.14
CA ARG A 72 10.84 -4.70 -12.79
C ARG A 72 11.29 -4.59 -14.24
N ALA A 73 10.89 -3.52 -14.94
CA ALA A 73 11.25 -3.33 -16.34
C ALA A 73 12.75 -3.09 -16.52
N SER A 74 13.39 -2.39 -15.60
CA SER A 74 14.85 -2.12 -15.65
C SER A 74 15.65 -2.95 -14.66
N SER A 75 15.00 -3.80 -13.83
CA SER A 75 15.63 -4.56 -12.73
C SER A 75 16.42 -3.65 -11.75
N LYS A 76 15.85 -2.47 -11.46
CA LYS A 76 16.46 -1.45 -10.59
C LYS A 76 15.50 -1.05 -9.48
N ILE A 77 16.04 -0.34 -8.49
CA ILE A 77 15.22 0.37 -7.52
C ILE A 77 14.93 1.77 -8.08
N ALA A 78 13.67 2.16 -8.10
CA ALA A 78 13.25 3.48 -8.51
C ALA A 78 12.77 4.30 -7.32
N PHE A 79 13.30 5.51 -7.20
CA PHE A 79 12.72 6.54 -6.35
C PHE A 79 11.89 7.49 -7.20
N ILE A 80 10.68 7.78 -6.74
CA ILE A 80 9.81 8.79 -7.33
C ILE A 80 9.67 9.91 -6.31
N SER A 81 9.96 11.13 -6.72
CA SER A 81 9.86 12.32 -5.89
C SER A 81 9.10 13.43 -6.59
N SER A 82 8.35 14.23 -5.82
CA SER A 82 7.59 15.37 -6.30
C SER A 82 7.54 16.47 -5.25
N ASP A 83 7.51 17.73 -5.70
CA ASP A 83 7.24 18.90 -4.86
C ASP A 83 5.74 19.08 -4.58
N GLN A 84 4.89 18.11 -4.98
CA GLN A 84 3.46 18.07 -4.77
C GLN A 84 3.12 16.92 -3.79
N GLY A 85 3.28 17.17 -2.49
CA GLY A 85 2.91 16.22 -1.44
C GLY A 85 1.46 16.36 -1.00
N GLY A 86 0.97 15.37 -0.23
CA GLY A 86 -0.40 15.36 0.29
C GLY A 86 -1.49 15.18 -0.77
N MET A 87 -1.11 14.96 -2.03
CA MET A 87 -2.00 14.79 -3.17
C MET A 87 -1.93 13.36 -3.72
N ASP A 88 -2.90 13.05 -4.60
CA ASP A 88 -2.88 11.83 -5.40
C ASP A 88 -1.78 11.96 -6.46
N ILE A 89 -0.76 11.12 -6.38
CA ILE A 89 0.42 11.22 -7.26
C ILE A 89 0.11 10.83 -8.70
N GLU A 90 -0.87 9.95 -8.93
CA GLU A 90 -1.33 9.56 -10.25
C GLU A 90 -2.01 10.74 -10.95
N GLU A 91 -2.75 11.55 -10.20
CA GLU A 91 -3.35 12.78 -10.72
C GLU A 91 -2.26 13.83 -11.07
N VAL A 92 -1.24 13.97 -10.22
CA VAL A 92 -0.08 14.82 -10.51
C VAL A 92 0.66 14.34 -11.75
N ALA A 93 0.90 13.03 -11.88
CA ALA A 93 1.57 12.42 -13.03
C ALA A 93 0.82 12.66 -14.35
N LYS A 94 -0.51 12.66 -14.31
CA LYS A 94 -1.36 12.89 -15.47
C LYS A 94 -1.40 14.35 -15.90
N ASN A 95 -1.50 15.27 -14.93
CA ASN A 95 -1.76 16.68 -15.20
C ASN A 95 -0.47 17.52 -15.28
N ASN A 96 0.55 17.16 -14.51
CA ASN A 96 1.80 17.89 -14.35
C ASN A 96 3.02 16.94 -14.31
N PRO A 97 3.29 16.15 -15.36
CA PRO A 97 4.35 15.14 -15.36
C PRO A 97 5.75 15.71 -15.08
N GLU A 98 5.98 16.98 -15.39
CA GLU A 98 7.23 17.70 -15.09
C GLU A 98 7.48 17.90 -13.59
N LYS A 99 6.44 17.74 -12.76
CA LYS A 99 6.51 17.76 -11.29
C LYS A 99 6.93 16.43 -10.68
N ILE A 100 7.18 15.43 -11.50
CA ILE A 100 7.61 14.10 -11.05
C ILE A 100 9.02 13.83 -11.52
N LEU A 101 9.90 13.53 -10.57
CA LEU A 101 11.25 13.11 -10.84
C LEU A 101 11.39 11.61 -10.50
N THR A 102 11.77 10.81 -11.50
CA THR A 102 12.09 9.39 -11.30
C THR A 102 13.60 9.18 -11.37
N THR A 103 14.17 8.66 -10.29
CA THR A 103 15.59 8.31 -10.20
C THR A 103 15.74 6.82 -10.05
N LYS A 104 16.34 6.16 -11.05
CA LYS A 104 16.63 4.72 -11.02
C LYS A 104 18.05 4.48 -10.54
N ILE A 105 18.22 3.60 -9.58
CA ILE A 105 19.49 3.24 -8.97
C ILE A 105 19.75 1.74 -9.07
N GLU A 106 21.02 1.36 -9.20
CA GLU A 106 21.42 -0.04 -9.12
C GLU A 106 21.18 -0.57 -7.70
N MET A 107 20.81 -1.85 -7.61
CA MET A 107 20.71 -2.53 -6.32
C MET A 107 22.11 -2.80 -5.80
N ASN A 108 22.53 -2.02 -4.82
CA ASN A 108 23.82 -2.15 -4.13
C ASN A 108 23.59 -2.20 -2.63
N ASP A 109 24.62 -2.56 -1.87
CA ASP A 109 24.55 -2.60 -0.41
C ASP A 109 24.25 -1.21 0.19
N GLU A 110 24.71 -0.13 -0.46
CA GLU A 110 24.49 1.25 -0.03
C GLU A 110 24.14 2.17 -1.20
N ILE A 111 23.26 3.13 -0.94
CA ILE A 111 22.94 4.21 -1.88
C ILE A 111 23.98 5.35 -1.75
N SER A 112 24.47 5.85 -2.90
CA SER A 112 25.45 6.94 -2.91
C SER A 112 24.83 8.30 -2.55
N ASN A 113 25.65 9.21 -1.97
CA ASN A 113 25.22 10.59 -1.74
C ASN A 113 24.75 11.27 -3.02
N LYS A 114 25.44 11.03 -4.14
CA LYS A 114 25.09 11.59 -5.45
C LYS A 114 23.69 11.16 -5.92
N ASP A 115 23.31 9.91 -5.66
CA ASP A 115 21.97 9.43 -6.02
C ASP A 115 20.92 10.00 -5.05
N CYS A 116 21.23 10.11 -3.75
CA CYS A 116 20.36 10.82 -2.80
C CYS A 116 20.12 12.28 -3.25
N GLU A 117 21.15 12.99 -3.68
CA GLU A 117 21.03 14.38 -4.16
C GLU A 117 20.16 14.49 -5.42
N LYS A 118 20.25 13.52 -6.34
CA LYS A 118 19.35 13.48 -7.50
C LYS A 118 17.89 13.29 -7.06
N ILE A 119 17.63 12.35 -6.15
CA ILE A 119 16.29 12.04 -5.67
C ILE A 119 15.60 13.27 -5.08
N ILE A 120 16.34 14.05 -4.25
CA ILE A 120 15.79 15.24 -3.59
C ILE A 120 15.89 16.52 -4.44
N GLY A 121 16.44 16.44 -5.65
CA GLY A 121 16.71 17.61 -6.48
C GLY A 121 15.49 18.49 -6.77
N ILE A 122 14.29 17.87 -6.83
CA ILE A 122 13.03 18.57 -7.07
C ILE A 122 12.52 19.33 -5.84
N PHE A 123 12.97 19.01 -4.63
CA PHE A 123 12.45 19.60 -3.37
C PHE A 123 12.93 21.03 -3.10
N ASN A 124 14.02 21.47 -3.75
CA ASN A 124 14.61 22.80 -3.58
C ASN A 124 14.85 23.16 -2.10
N LEU A 125 15.60 22.29 -1.41
CA LEU A 125 15.90 22.38 0.02
C LEU A 125 17.16 23.21 0.26
N ASN A 126 17.24 23.88 1.44
CA ASN A 126 18.49 24.43 1.96
C ASN A 126 19.45 23.31 2.40
N ASP A 127 20.69 23.66 2.73
CA ASP A 127 21.74 22.68 3.03
C ASP A 127 21.42 21.79 4.24
N ASP A 128 20.78 22.35 5.28
CA ASP A 128 20.44 21.55 6.48
C ASP A 128 19.31 20.55 6.21
N ALA A 129 18.23 20.99 5.61
CA ALA A 129 17.14 20.10 5.19
C ALA A 129 17.59 19.07 4.14
N LYS A 130 18.51 19.46 3.23
CA LYS A 130 19.15 18.56 2.26
C LYS A 130 19.92 17.44 2.98
N ASN A 131 20.73 17.77 3.97
CA ASN A 131 21.50 16.79 4.76
C ASN A 131 20.58 15.83 5.54
N GLN A 132 19.49 16.34 6.11
CA GLN A 132 18.46 15.52 6.78
C GLN A 132 17.81 14.56 5.77
N SER A 133 17.45 15.05 4.59
CA SER A 133 16.82 14.25 3.52
C SER A 133 17.74 13.15 3.00
N ILE A 134 19.05 13.42 2.84
CA ILE A 134 20.04 12.41 2.46
C ILE A 134 20.07 11.28 3.49
N LYS A 135 20.11 11.62 4.79
CA LYS A 135 20.07 10.61 5.86
C LYS A 135 18.79 9.78 5.81
N LEU A 136 17.65 10.45 5.60
CA LEU A 136 16.34 9.78 5.48
C LEU A 136 16.32 8.80 4.29
N ILE A 137 16.76 9.23 3.10
CA ILE A 137 16.78 8.36 1.90
C ILE A 137 17.66 7.14 2.14
N LYS A 138 18.84 7.30 2.75
CA LYS A 138 19.70 6.16 3.11
C LYS A 138 19.01 5.19 4.06
N SER A 139 18.32 5.72 5.07
CA SER A 139 17.57 4.89 6.02
C SER A 139 16.40 4.18 5.36
N LEU A 140 15.65 4.86 4.47
CA LEU A 140 14.55 4.25 3.69
C LEU A 140 15.07 3.16 2.75
N TYR A 141 16.18 3.41 2.06
CA TYR A 141 16.80 2.42 1.20
C TYR A 141 17.23 1.18 1.98
N ASN A 142 17.93 1.37 3.11
CA ASN A 142 18.35 0.27 3.97
C ASN A 142 17.14 -0.52 4.53
N MET A 143 16.10 0.17 4.96
CA MET A 143 14.87 -0.48 5.38
C MET A 143 14.25 -1.28 4.21
N PHE A 144 14.12 -0.66 3.04
CA PHE A 144 13.55 -1.27 1.85
C PHE A 144 14.24 -2.60 1.50
N ILE A 145 15.58 -2.61 1.47
CA ILE A 145 16.38 -3.81 1.16
C ILE A 145 16.28 -4.85 2.29
N ASN A 146 16.49 -4.43 3.55
CA ASN A 146 16.61 -5.36 4.67
C ASN A 146 15.29 -5.98 5.12
N THR A 147 14.16 -5.42 4.72
CA THR A 147 12.84 -5.92 5.07
C THR A 147 12.08 -6.57 3.90
N ASP A 148 12.74 -6.72 2.75
CA ASP A 148 12.11 -7.16 1.51
C ASP A 148 10.84 -6.36 1.18
N ALA A 149 10.90 -5.06 1.41
CA ALA A 149 9.82 -4.18 0.97
C ALA A 149 9.82 -4.11 -0.57
N ASN A 150 8.64 -4.10 -1.17
CA ASN A 150 8.49 -3.94 -2.61
C ASN A 150 7.99 -2.54 -3.00
N MET A 151 7.46 -1.79 -2.01
CA MET A 151 7.09 -0.38 -2.15
C MET A 151 7.11 0.30 -0.78
N VAL A 152 7.68 1.49 -0.75
CA VAL A 152 7.55 2.44 0.36
C VAL A 152 7.08 3.76 -0.23
N GLU A 153 6.01 4.31 0.32
CA GLU A 153 5.46 5.61 -0.07
C GLU A 153 5.39 6.50 1.17
N VAL A 154 5.95 7.69 1.09
CA VAL A 154 5.85 8.74 2.10
C VAL A 154 5.07 9.89 1.49
N ASN A 155 3.82 10.07 1.94
CA ASN A 155 2.92 11.07 1.38
C ASN A 155 1.96 11.63 2.45
N PRO A 156 2.28 12.83 3.02
CA PRO A 156 3.42 13.67 2.65
C PRO A 156 4.71 13.38 3.45
N LEU A 157 5.83 13.62 2.78
CA LEU A 157 7.08 13.99 3.43
C LEU A 157 7.03 15.51 3.62
N ILE A 158 7.30 16.03 4.82
CA ILE A 158 7.16 17.45 5.09
C ILE A 158 8.48 18.12 5.46
N LEU A 159 8.59 19.39 5.09
CA LEU A 159 9.51 20.35 5.69
C LEU A 159 8.70 21.20 6.67
N THR A 160 9.12 21.26 7.93
CA THR A 160 8.47 22.13 8.91
C THR A 160 9.06 23.52 8.87
N LYS A 161 8.37 24.53 9.50
CA LYS A 161 8.89 25.89 9.66
C LYS A 161 10.15 25.94 10.52
N GLU A 162 10.37 24.92 11.35
CA GLU A 162 11.60 24.72 12.14
C GLU A 162 12.71 23.99 11.35
N GLU A 163 12.57 23.92 10.01
CA GLU A 163 13.52 23.30 9.08
C GLU A 163 13.79 21.80 9.33
N LYS A 164 12.79 21.08 9.85
CA LYS A 164 12.88 19.62 10.06
C LYS A 164 12.22 18.87 8.91
N ILE A 165 12.84 17.78 8.48
CA ILE A 165 12.27 16.82 7.53
C ILE A 165 11.59 15.69 8.32
N ILE A 166 10.29 15.48 8.09
CA ILE A 166 9.47 14.49 8.82
C ILE A 166 8.63 13.69 7.84
N CYS A 167 8.64 12.35 8.00
CA CYS A 167 7.67 11.46 7.35
C CYS A 167 6.34 11.56 8.11
N LEU A 168 5.39 12.33 7.59
CA LEU A 168 4.12 12.56 8.28
C LEU A 168 3.16 11.39 8.11
N ASP A 169 3.18 10.74 6.96
CA ASP A 169 2.46 9.50 6.69
C ASP A 169 3.28 8.60 5.77
N ALA A 170 3.28 7.30 6.04
CA ALA A 170 4.00 6.34 5.25
C ALA A 170 3.18 5.06 5.06
N LYS A 171 3.28 4.51 3.84
CA LYS A 171 2.72 3.22 3.46
C LYS A 171 3.86 2.33 3.01
N VAL A 172 3.93 1.11 3.57
CA VAL A 172 4.97 0.14 3.24
C VAL A 172 4.31 -1.17 2.83
N ASN A 173 4.69 -1.69 1.68
CA ASN A 173 4.30 -3.02 1.23
C ASN A 173 5.53 -3.93 1.25
N PHE A 174 5.39 -5.10 1.83
CA PHE A 174 6.42 -6.13 1.92
C PHE A 174 6.16 -7.24 0.90
N ASP A 175 7.20 -7.89 0.45
CA ASP A 175 7.06 -9.11 -0.36
C ASP A 175 6.52 -10.24 0.53
N SER A 176 5.29 -10.66 0.26
CA SER A 176 4.66 -11.76 1.02
C SER A 176 5.44 -13.07 0.95
N ASN A 177 6.18 -13.30 -0.15
CA ASN A 177 7.02 -14.49 -0.31
C ASN A 177 8.26 -14.45 0.59
N ALA A 178 8.65 -13.31 1.11
CA ALA A 178 9.80 -13.14 2.01
C ALA A 178 9.42 -13.10 3.50
N LEU A 179 8.13 -13.00 3.84
CA LEU A 179 7.67 -12.85 5.23
C LEU A 179 8.08 -14.00 6.16
N PHE A 180 8.37 -15.19 5.62
CA PHE A 180 8.89 -16.31 6.43
C PHE A 180 10.20 -15.98 7.14
N ARG A 181 11.01 -15.07 6.60
CA ARG A 181 12.27 -14.59 7.21
C ARG A 181 12.12 -13.29 8.01
N HIS A 182 10.91 -12.71 8.05
CA HIS A 182 10.57 -11.49 8.77
C HIS A 182 9.41 -11.70 9.75
N PRO A 183 9.57 -12.54 10.79
CA PRO A 183 8.49 -12.86 11.72
C PRO A 183 7.99 -11.65 12.52
N GLU A 184 8.83 -10.63 12.72
CA GLU A 184 8.44 -9.37 13.37
C GLU A 184 7.49 -8.54 12.47
N ILE A 185 7.69 -8.56 11.16
CA ILE A 185 6.79 -7.89 10.20
C ILE A 185 5.47 -8.67 10.09
N LEU A 186 5.56 -9.99 10.03
CA LEU A 186 4.36 -10.85 9.99
C LEU A 186 3.42 -10.61 11.19
N LYS A 187 3.96 -10.27 12.36
CA LYS A 187 3.17 -9.93 13.56
C LYS A 187 2.39 -8.61 13.42
N LEU A 188 2.77 -7.75 12.49
CA LEU A 188 2.08 -6.49 12.22
C LEU A 188 0.85 -6.67 11.33
N ARG A 189 0.65 -7.88 10.76
CA ARG A 189 -0.50 -8.20 9.92
C ARG A 189 -1.80 -7.92 10.67
N ASP A 190 -2.67 -7.14 10.07
CA ASP A 190 -4.00 -6.83 10.62
C ASP A 190 -5.09 -7.55 9.80
N LEU A 191 -5.53 -8.68 10.31
CA LEU A 191 -6.56 -9.51 9.67
C LEU A 191 -7.90 -8.79 9.50
N ASN A 192 -8.15 -7.70 10.24
CA ASN A 192 -9.39 -6.92 10.08
C ASN A 192 -9.40 -6.06 8.80
N GLU A 193 -8.24 -5.84 8.21
CA GLU A 193 -8.09 -5.08 6.97
C GLU A 193 -8.06 -5.96 5.71
N GLU A 194 -8.00 -7.29 5.89
CA GLU A 194 -7.97 -8.26 4.80
C GLU A 194 -9.38 -8.80 4.48
N ASP A 195 -9.56 -9.36 3.28
CA ASP A 195 -10.80 -10.06 2.95
C ASP A 195 -10.93 -11.36 3.76
N PRO A 196 -12.04 -11.59 4.47
CA PRO A 196 -12.22 -12.80 5.29
C PRO A 196 -12.10 -14.10 4.48
N THR A 197 -12.46 -14.08 3.20
CA THR A 197 -12.37 -15.25 2.31
C THR A 197 -10.93 -15.55 1.97
N GLU A 198 -10.11 -14.51 1.74
CA GLU A 198 -8.67 -14.65 1.48
C GLU A 198 -7.93 -15.15 2.73
N ILE A 199 -8.33 -14.68 3.93
CA ILE A 199 -7.81 -15.18 5.21
C ILE A 199 -8.15 -16.66 5.38
N GLU A 200 -9.38 -17.04 5.08
CA GLU A 200 -9.84 -18.43 5.20
C GLU A 200 -9.07 -19.34 4.21
N ALA A 201 -8.89 -18.88 2.97
CA ALA A 201 -8.11 -19.57 1.94
C ALA A 201 -6.65 -19.78 2.36
N SER A 202 -6.03 -18.77 2.93
CA SER A 202 -4.62 -18.83 3.35
C SER A 202 -4.34 -19.89 4.44
N LYS A 203 -5.34 -20.23 5.27
CA LYS A 203 -5.22 -21.29 6.28
C LYS A 203 -5.13 -22.71 5.68
N HIS A 204 -5.51 -22.84 4.42
CA HIS A 204 -5.48 -24.10 3.67
C HIS A 204 -4.44 -24.07 2.53
N ASP A 205 -3.47 -23.15 2.62
CA ASP A 205 -2.42 -22.97 1.60
C ASP A 205 -2.97 -22.75 0.18
N LEU A 206 -4.12 -22.08 0.07
CA LEU A 206 -4.73 -21.70 -1.20
C LEU A 206 -4.34 -20.27 -1.57
N ALA A 207 -3.84 -20.07 -2.78
CA ALA A 207 -3.67 -18.73 -3.35
C ALA A 207 -5.01 -18.27 -3.93
N TYR A 208 -5.77 -17.50 -3.15
CA TYR A 208 -7.08 -16.98 -3.50
C TYR A 208 -7.10 -15.46 -3.50
N ILE A 209 -7.70 -14.88 -4.54
CA ILE A 209 -7.99 -13.44 -4.62
C ILE A 209 -9.43 -13.28 -5.05
N LYS A 210 -10.22 -12.54 -4.28
CA LYS A 210 -11.61 -12.23 -4.60
C LYS A 210 -11.70 -11.17 -5.69
N LEU A 211 -12.60 -11.38 -6.65
CA LEU A 211 -12.93 -10.45 -7.72
C LEU A 211 -14.44 -10.22 -7.79
N ASP A 212 -14.90 -9.30 -8.63
CA ASP A 212 -16.31 -8.89 -8.70
C ASP A 212 -17.14 -9.61 -9.76
N GLY A 213 -16.67 -10.72 -10.29
CA GLY A 213 -17.34 -11.44 -11.37
C GLY A 213 -18.41 -12.44 -10.90
N SER A 214 -18.90 -13.23 -11.87
CA SER A 214 -19.92 -14.27 -11.66
C SER A 214 -19.45 -15.69 -12.04
N ILE A 215 -18.24 -15.84 -12.55
CA ILE A 215 -17.67 -17.13 -12.94
C ILE A 215 -16.52 -17.47 -12.01
N GLY A 216 -16.71 -18.46 -11.15
CA GLY A 216 -15.68 -18.98 -10.26
C GLY A 216 -14.60 -19.70 -11.05
N CYS A 217 -13.34 -19.53 -10.63
CA CYS A 217 -12.17 -20.15 -11.25
C CYS A 217 -11.44 -21.00 -10.21
N MET A 218 -11.09 -22.24 -10.57
CA MET A 218 -10.22 -23.09 -9.78
C MET A 218 -9.28 -23.86 -10.72
N VAL A 219 -8.01 -23.66 -10.55
CA VAL A 219 -6.99 -24.26 -11.41
C VAL A 219 -5.77 -24.69 -10.60
N ASN A 220 -4.91 -25.47 -11.23
CA ASN A 220 -3.61 -25.82 -10.68
C ASN A 220 -2.52 -25.07 -11.46
N GLY A 221 -1.92 -24.09 -10.78
CA GLY A 221 -0.87 -23.24 -11.31
C GLY A 221 -1.35 -21.83 -11.67
N ALA A 222 -0.64 -20.83 -11.14
CA ALA A 222 -0.98 -19.42 -11.28
C ALA A 222 -1.06 -18.92 -12.74
N GLY A 223 -0.18 -19.43 -13.61
CA GLY A 223 -0.21 -19.11 -15.05
C GLY A 223 -1.49 -19.58 -15.73
N LEU A 224 -1.96 -20.80 -15.40
CA LEU A 224 -3.23 -21.32 -15.91
C LEU A 224 -4.42 -20.54 -15.33
N ALA A 225 -4.34 -20.12 -14.06
CA ALA A 225 -5.38 -19.27 -13.46
C ALA A 225 -5.53 -17.96 -14.23
N MET A 226 -4.44 -17.26 -14.51
CA MET A 226 -4.47 -16.02 -15.30
C MET A 226 -5.00 -16.24 -16.71
N ALA A 227 -4.54 -17.27 -17.41
CA ALA A 227 -5.02 -17.59 -18.76
C ALA A 227 -6.53 -17.94 -18.77
N THR A 228 -7.00 -18.67 -17.75
CA THR A 228 -8.43 -18.98 -17.60
C THR A 228 -9.28 -17.72 -17.41
N MET A 229 -8.84 -16.79 -16.56
CA MET A 229 -9.52 -15.52 -16.36
C MET A 229 -9.53 -14.66 -17.62
N ASP A 230 -8.44 -14.66 -18.39
CA ASP A 230 -8.37 -13.95 -19.68
C ASP A 230 -9.37 -14.53 -20.70
N LEU A 231 -9.45 -15.86 -20.80
CA LEU A 231 -10.43 -16.53 -21.68
C LEU A 231 -11.87 -16.21 -21.27
N ILE A 232 -12.18 -16.19 -19.97
CA ILE A 232 -13.50 -15.79 -19.48
C ILE A 232 -13.82 -14.37 -19.92
N LYS A 233 -12.88 -13.43 -19.75
CA LYS A 233 -13.06 -12.02 -20.18
C LYS A 233 -13.22 -11.90 -21.70
N GLN A 234 -12.40 -12.56 -22.48
CA GLN A 234 -12.48 -12.55 -23.95
C GLN A 234 -13.81 -13.13 -24.44
N SER A 235 -14.37 -14.08 -23.70
CA SER A 235 -15.69 -14.66 -23.99
C SER A 235 -16.88 -13.83 -23.49
N GLY A 236 -16.64 -12.62 -22.95
CA GLY A 236 -17.68 -11.72 -22.45
C GLY A 236 -18.14 -12.02 -21.02
N GLY A 237 -17.49 -12.96 -20.33
CA GLY A 237 -17.75 -13.28 -18.93
C GLY A 237 -16.94 -12.40 -17.96
N SER A 238 -17.17 -12.61 -16.66
CA SER A 238 -16.44 -11.92 -15.61
C SER A 238 -15.98 -12.90 -14.53
N PRO A 239 -14.66 -13.07 -14.28
CA PRO A 239 -14.14 -13.96 -13.25
C PRO A 239 -14.47 -13.43 -11.85
N ALA A 240 -14.95 -14.33 -10.97
CA ALA A 240 -15.33 -14.03 -9.59
C ALA A 240 -14.13 -14.12 -8.62
N ASN A 241 -13.10 -14.85 -9.03
CA ASN A 241 -11.89 -15.03 -8.21
C ASN A 241 -10.71 -15.52 -9.06
N PHE A 242 -9.50 -15.28 -8.55
CA PHE A 242 -8.32 -16.06 -8.85
C PHE A 242 -8.22 -17.18 -7.80
N LEU A 243 -7.90 -18.41 -8.19
CA LEU A 243 -7.62 -19.50 -7.27
C LEU A 243 -6.67 -20.52 -7.89
N ASP A 244 -5.52 -20.66 -7.25
CA ASP A 244 -4.55 -21.72 -7.52
C ASP A 244 -4.52 -22.69 -6.33
N VAL A 245 -4.86 -23.95 -6.58
CA VAL A 245 -4.88 -25.00 -5.56
C VAL A 245 -3.48 -25.58 -5.27
N GLY A 246 -2.48 -25.21 -6.07
CA GLY A 246 -1.10 -25.68 -5.94
C GLY A 246 -0.87 -27.10 -6.42
N GLY A 247 0.38 -27.41 -6.80
CA GLY A 247 0.77 -28.70 -7.39
C GLY A 247 0.66 -29.91 -6.46
N THR A 248 0.49 -29.68 -5.16
CA THR A 248 0.35 -30.74 -4.13
C THR A 248 -1.08 -30.82 -3.58
N ALA A 249 -2.07 -30.32 -4.32
CA ALA A 249 -3.46 -30.33 -3.89
C ALA A 249 -3.97 -31.76 -3.71
N ASP A 250 -4.56 -32.02 -2.55
CA ASP A 250 -5.31 -33.25 -2.24
C ASP A 250 -6.81 -33.02 -2.35
N ALA A 251 -7.60 -34.08 -2.13
CA ALA A 251 -9.05 -34.03 -2.22
C ALA A 251 -9.68 -33.05 -1.21
N GLU A 252 -9.13 -32.95 -0.01
CA GLU A 252 -9.62 -32.06 1.04
C GLU A 252 -9.43 -30.59 0.66
N ARG A 253 -8.26 -30.25 0.15
CA ARG A 253 -7.96 -28.89 -0.33
C ARG A 253 -8.82 -28.50 -1.51
N VAL A 254 -9.05 -29.40 -2.46
CA VAL A 254 -9.96 -29.16 -3.61
C VAL A 254 -11.40 -28.99 -3.17
N GLU A 255 -11.89 -29.84 -2.26
CA GLU A 255 -13.25 -29.70 -1.69
C GLU A 255 -13.41 -28.36 -1.00
N PHE A 256 -12.43 -27.97 -0.16
CA PHE A 256 -12.45 -26.68 0.53
C PHE A 256 -12.48 -25.51 -0.48
N ALA A 257 -11.67 -25.58 -1.52
CA ALA A 257 -11.63 -24.57 -2.59
C ALA A 257 -13.02 -24.41 -3.28
N PHE A 258 -13.69 -25.51 -3.60
CA PHE A 258 -15.06 -25.45 -4.13
C PHE A 258 -16.03 -24.80 -3.15
N ARG A 259 -16.00 -25.21 -1.88
CA ARG A 259 -16.84 -24.62 -0.84
C ARG A 259 -16.63 -23.12 -0.69
N LEU A 260 -15.37 -22.68 -0.81
CA LEU A 260 -14.99 -21.27 -0.72
C LEU A 260 -15.60 -20.46 -1.89
N ILE A 261 -15.47 -20.94 -3.12
CA ILE A 261 -16.06 -20.30 -4.31
C ILE A 261 -17.58 -20.22 -4.19
N LEU A 262 -18.24 -21.31 -3.76
CA LEU A 262 -19.70 -21.40 -3.65
C LEU A 262 -20.28 -20.56 -2.50
N LYS A 263 -19.47 -20.04 -1.58
CA LYS A 263 -19.92 -19.07 -0.56
C LYS A 263 -20.26 -17.71 -1.17
N ASP A 264 -19.70 -17.36 -2.32
CA ASP A 264 -20.00 -16.09 -2.97
C ASP A 264 -21.34 -16.19 -3.72
N PRO A 265 -22.37 -15.45 -3.30
CA PRO A 265 -23.71 -15.50 -3.92
C PRO A 265 -23.73 -14.94 -5.34
N LYS A 266 -22.68 -14.24 -5.78
CA LYS A 266 -22.55 -13.72 -7.15
C LYS A 266 -22.11 -14.81 -8.13
N VAL A 267 -21.56 -15.92 -7.65
CA VAL A 267 -21.06 -17.00 -8.50
C VAL A 267 -22.23 -17.79 -9.09
N GLN A 268 -22.31 -17.81 -10.42
CA GLN A 268 -23.35 -18.49 -11.20
C GLN A 268 -22.82 -19.76 -11.89
N ALA A 269 -21.52 -19.81 -12.14
CA ALA A 269 -20.82 -20.94 -12.76
C ALA A 269 -19.39 -21.06 -12.25
N ILE A 270 -18.79 -22.26 -12.34
CA ILE A 270 -17.40 -22.54 -12.01
C ILE A 270 -16.75 -23.21 -13.22
#